data_7da734c3237ba694541107432e239268
#
_entry.id   7da734c3237ba694541107432e239268
#
_cell.length_a   1.000
_cell.length_b   1.000
_cell.length_c   1.000
_cell.angle_alpha   90.00
_cell.angle_beta   90.00
_cell.angle_gamma   90.00
#
_symmetry.space_group_name_H-M   'P 1'
#
loop_
_entity.id
_entity.type
_entity.pdbx_description
1 polymer ?
#
loop_
_entity_poly.entity_id
_entity_poly.type
_entity_poly.pdbx_seq_one_letter_code
_entity_poly.pdbx_strand_id
1 'polypeptide(L)'
;IFGFGISEKRKCGIRFDKYGYDLQDNLGMVLYGNENKRIRVQINGSGCALARKGWNEQLYKFLKIQAKNPKLNRVDLAFDDFESEFVSVDLCDQWDDQLLFFTGGRTPEINKLGDWKRINGKGLTFTVGNRESSKFLRCYQRGKKEGDSLSLWTRLELELKSHDRYLPLDVLLSPSSYFKGAYPALENLCDQLKDFVAPEKCQLIEKQANINFDKAI
;
A
#
# COMPACT_ATOMS: atom_id res chain seq x y z
N ILE A 1 -7.94 -6.44 18.91
CA ILE A 1 -7.72 -5.31 18.00
C ILE A 1 -8.67 -5.43 16.81
N PHE A 2 -8.53 -6.45 15.96
CA PHE A 2 -9.25 -6.54 14.68
C PHE A 2 -10.70 -7.06 14.82
N GLY A 3 -11.03 -7.85 15.82
CA GLY A 3 -12.40 -8.35 16.04
C GLY A 3 -12.64 -9.77 15.53
N PHE A 4 -11.71 -10.35 14.81
CA PHE A 4 -11.71 -11.75 14.39
C PHE A 4 -10.59 -12.54 15.08
N GLY A 5 -10.74 -13.87 15.12
CA GLY A 5 -9.86 -14.78 15.82
C GLY A 5 -8.92 -15.56 14.92
N ILE A 6 -8.24 -16.53 15.51
CA ILE A 6 -7.42 -17.52 14.84
C ILE A 6 -8.33 -18.63 14.33
N SER A 7 -8.17 -19.07 13.07
CA SER A 7 -8.89 -20.23 12.54
C SER A 7 -8.13 -21.53 12.82
N GLU A 8 -6.91 -21.62 12.31
CA GLU A 8 -6.13 -22.85 12.42
C GLU A 8 -4.62 -22.61 12.51
N LYS A 9 -3.91 -23.61 13.01
CA LYS A 9 -2.45 -23.66 12.98
C LYS A 9 -2.00 -24.07 11.58
N ARG A 10 -1.11 -23.31 10.98
CA ARG A 10 -0.51 -23.64 9.69
C ARG A 10 0.37 -24.90 9.81
N LYS A 11 0.36 -25.72 8.77
CA LYS A 11 1.24 -26.91 8.69
C LYS A 11 2.72 -26.53 8.62
N CYS A 12 3.03 -25.38 8.02
CA CYS A 12 4.40 -24.84 7.92
C CYS A 12 4.36 -23.31 7.99
N GLY A 13 5.50 -22.73 8.32
CA GLY A 13 5.69 -21.28 8.25
C GLY A 13 5.95 -20.78 6.83
N ILE A 14 6.32 -19.52 6.71
CA ILE A 14 6.64 -18.87 5.43
C ILE A 14 8.03 -18.22 5.51
N ARG A 15 8.90 -18.53 4.56
CA ARG A 15 10.28 -18.04 4.50
C ARG A 15 11.07 -18.44 5.77
N PHE A 16 11.47 -17.47 6.57
CA PHE A 16 12.28 -17.67 7.79
C PHE A 16 11.44 -17.97 9.04
N ASP A 17 10.12 -17.82 8.99
CA ASP A 17 9.22 -18.13 10.10
C ASP A 17 8.86 -19.61 10.07
N LYS A 18 9.14 -20.33 11.14
CA LYS A 18 8.93 -21.79 11.23
C LYS A 18 7.47 -22.16 11.48
N TYR A 19 6.73 -21.30 12.16
CA TYR A 19 5.37 -21.55 12.62
C TYR A 19 4.42 -20.42 12.23
N GLY A 20 3.13 -20.68 12.23
CA GLY A 20 2.12 -19.67 12.01
C GLY A 20 0.71 -20.12 12.31
N TYR A 21 -0.18 -19.15 12.34
CA TYR A 21 -1.61 -19.30 12.42
C TYR A 21 -2.27 -18.51 11.30
N ASP A 22 -3.27 -19.09 10.66
CA ASP A 22 -4.18 -18.35 9.80
C ASP A 22 -5.26 -17.70 10.63
N LEU A 23 -5.61 -16.48 10.29
CA LEU A 23 -6.72 -15.78 10.89
C LEU A 23 -8.03 -16.23 10.24
N GLN A 24 -9.12 -16.09 10.96
CA GLN A 24 -10.46 -16.45 10.53
C GLN A 24 -10.71 -15.96 9.08
N ASP A 25 -11.37 -16.78 8.27
CA ASP A 25 -11.78 -16.47 6.88
C ASP A 25 -10.62 -15.98 5.97
N ASN A 26 -9.38 -16.42 6.24
CA ASN A 26 -8.19 -15.97 5.54
C ASN A 26 -7.96 -14.44 5.60
N LEU A 27 -8.42 -13.77 6.64
CA LEU A 27 -8.28 -12.32 6.80
C LEU A 27 -6.83 -11.86 7.08
N GLY A 28 -5.95 -12.81 7.32
CA GLY A 28 -4.54 -12.56 7.56
C GLY A 28 -3.83 -13.75 8.18
N MET A 29 -2.64 -13.51 8.72
CA MET A 29 -1.83 -14.54 9.38
C MET A 29 -0.94 -13.96 10.46
N VAL A 30 -0.54 -14.81 11.41
CA VAL A 30 0.49 -14.54 12.41
C VAL A 30 1.60 -15.57 12.23
N LEU A 31 2.84 -15.12 12.09
CA LEU A 31 4.01 -15.95 11.83
C LEU A 31 5.09 -15.70 12.89
N TYR A 32 5.78 -16.76 13.32
CA TYR A 32 6.78 -16.69 14.38
C TYR A 32 7.78 -17.86 14.29
N GLY A 33 8.73 -17.89 15.23
CA GLY A 33 9.74 -18.97 15.32
C GLY A 33 10.95 -18.76 14.42
N ASN A 34 11.21 -17.51 14.00
CA ASN A 34 12.46 -17.14 13.34
C ASN A 34 13.60 -16.95 14.34
N GLU A 35 14.83 -16.95 13.85
CA GLU A 35 16.05 -16.79 14.66
C GLU A 35 16.10 -15.48 15.45
N ASN A 36 15.51 -14.43 14.92
CA ASN A 36 15.43 -13.12 15.55
C ASN A 36 14.33 -13.03 16.62
N LYS A 37 13.61 -14.11 16.93
CA LYS A 37 12.50 -14.16 17.89
C LYS A 37 11.41 -13.10 17.62
N ARG A 38 11.18 -12.77 16.36
CA ARG A 38 10.16 -11.79 15.93
C ARG A 38 8.82 -12.49 15.68
N ILE A 39 7.76 -11.75 15.94
CA ILE A 39 6.39 -12.11 15.52
C ILE A 39 6.05 -11.20 14.35
N ARG A 40 5.57 -11.79 13.27
CA ARG A 40 5.07 -11.07 12.10
C ARG A 40 3.56 -11.25 12.01
N VAL A 41 2.85 -10.14 11.92
CA VAL A 41 1.40 -10.12 11.70
C VAL A 41 1.15 -9.52 10.33
N GLN A 42 0.34 -10.18 9.54
CA GLN A 42 -0.11 -9.69 8.24
C GLN A 42 -1.64 -9.72 8.23
N ILE A 43 -2.23 -8.57 7.96
CA ILE A 43 -3.67 -8.43 7.72
C ILE A 43 -3.82 -8.06 6.24
N ASN A 44 -4.66 -8.79 5.52
CA ASN A 44 -4.92 -8.50 4.11
C ASN A 44 -6.01 -7.43 3.95
N GLY A 45 -6.28 -6.98 2.72
CA GLY A 45 -7.27 -5.95 2.44
C GLY A 45 -8.67 -6.29 2.95
N SER A 46 -9.11 -7.55 2.79
CA SER A 46 -10.40 -8.02 3.33
C SER A 46 -10.39 -7.99 4.86
N GLY A 47 -9.27 -8.36 5.48
CA GLY A 47 -9.10 -8.28 6.92
C GLY A 47 -9.17 -6.84 7.45
N CYS A 48 -8.58 -5.89 6.74
CA CYS A 48 -8.70 -4.46 7.10
C CYS A 48 -10.14 -3.95 6.95
N ALA A 49 -10.84 -4.37 5.89
CA ALA A 49 -12.22 -3.96 5.62
C ALA A 49 -13.23 -4.52 6.63
N LEU A 50 -13.03 -5.76 7.08
CA LEU A 50 -13.89 -6.44 8.05
C LEU A 50 -13.50 -6.18 9.51
N ALA A 51 -12.37 -5.53 9.74
CA ALA A 51 -11.93 -5.21 11.08
C ALA A 51 -12.91 -4.25 11.79
N ARG A 52 -13.03 -4.41 13.11
CA ARG A 52 -13.89 -3.54 13.91
C ARG A 52 -13.51 -2.06 13.78
N LYS A 53 -14.50 -1.19 13.84
CA LYS A 53 -14.26 0.27 13.80
C LYS A 53 -13.21 0.69 14.83
N GLY A 54 -12.27 1.52 14.45
CA GLY A 54 -11.17 2.01 15.30
C GLY A 54 -10.03 1.00 15.53
N TRP A 55 -9.95 -0.07 14.73
CA TRP A 55 -8.86 -1.05 14.82
C TRP A 55 -7.48 -0.43 14.59
N ASN A 56 -7.41 0.54 13.71
CA ASN A 56 -6.18 1.27 13.37
C ASN A 56 -5.63 2.05 14.58
N GLU A 57 -6.50 2.77 15.30
CA GLU A 57 -6.13 3.48 16.53
C GLU A 57 -5.72 2.51 17.64
N GLN A 58 -6.45 1.39 17.78
CA GLN A 58 -6.11 0.36 18.75
C GLN A 58 -4.77 -0.31 18.44
N LEU A 59 -4.51 -0.58 17.14
CA LEU A 59 -3.23 -1.11 16.70
C LEU A 59 -2.10 -0.12 16.97
N TYR A 60 -2.29 1.15 16.65
CA TYR A 60 -1.32 2.20 16.96
C TYR A 60 -0.97 2.24 18.44
N LYS A 61 -1.98 2.29 19.32
CA LYS A 61 -1.79 2.29 20.78
C LYS A 61 -1.02 1.05 21.25
N PHE A 62 -1.41 -0.12 20.75
CA PHE A 62 -0.72 -1.38 21.08
C PHE A 62 0.75 -1.34 20.66
N LEU A 63 1.04 -0.94 19.41
CA LEU A 63 2.40 -0.86 18.89
C LEU A 63 3.24 0.18 19.62
N LYS A 64 2.65 1.32 20.00
CA LYS A 64 3.36 2.40 20.69
C LYS A 64 3.69 2.09 22.15
N ILE A 65 2.81 1.36 22.85
CA ILE A 65 2.87 1.22 24.32
C ILE A 65 3.29 -0.19 24.72
N GLN A 66 2.82 -1.23 24.03
CA GLN A 66 2.96 -2.62 24.50
C GLN A 66 3.95 -3.44 23.68
N ALA A 67 4.04 -3.16 22.37
CA ALA A 67 4.93 -3.93 21.51
C ALA A 67 6.39 -3.55 21.71
N LYS A 68 7.25 -4.56 21.83
CA LYS A 68 8.70 -4.37 21.92
C LYS A 68 9.29 -4.22 20.51
N ASN A 69 9.90 -3.07 20.23
CA ASN A 69 10.52 -2.75 18.94
C ASN A 69 9.59 -2.98 17.73
N PRO A 70 8.41 -2.34 17.70
CA PRO A 70 7.47 -2.51 16.61
C PRO A 70 8.02 -1.91 15.32
N LYS A 71 7.70 -2.55 14.19
CA LYS A 71 8.04 -2.06 12.86
C LYS A 71 6.92 -2.36 11.88
N LEU A 72 6.47 -1.35 11.16
CA LEU A 72 5.65 -1.55 9.96
C LEU A 72 6.57 -1.88 8.80
N ASN A 73 6.37 -3.04 8.18
CA ASN A 73 7.15 -3.46 7.02
C ASN A 73 6.50 -3.07 5.70
N ARG A 74 5.18 -3.05 5.67
CA ARG A 74 4.38 -2.68 4.50
C ARG A 74 3.03 -2.13 4.95
N VAL A 75 2.58 -1.10 4.26
CA VAL A 75 1.23 -0.55 4.36
C VAL A 75 0.74 -0.29 2.95
N ASP A 76 -0.46 -0.78 2.65
CA ASP A 76 -1.14 -0.55 1.39
C ASP A 76 -2.30 0.42 1.65
N LEU A 77 -2.27 1.56 0.98
CA LEU A 77 -3.29 2.59 1.04
C LEU A 77 -4.08 2.57 -0.27
N ALA A 78 -5.39 2.46 -0.21
CA ALA A 78 -6.22 2.33 -1.39
C ALA A 78 -7.31 3.40 -1.43
N PHE A 79 -7.55 3.93 -2.63
CA PHE A 79 -8.69 4.75 -2.98
C PHE A 79 -9.53 3.97 -4.00
N ASP A 80 -10.81 3.80 -3.70
CA ASP A 80 -11.78 3.15 -4.57
C ASP A 80 -12.70 4.18 -5.20
N ASP A 81 -12.68 4.25 -6.52
CA ASP A 81 -13.59 5.05 -7.33
C ASP A 81 -14.54 4.10 -8.06
N PHE A 82 -15.75 3.97 -7.55
CA PHE A 82 -16.71 3.00 -8.07
C PHE A 82 -17.29 3.37 -9.44
N GLU A 83 -17.32 4.65 -9.75
CA GLU A 83 -17.87 5.18 -11.01
C GLU A 83 -16.78 5.69 -11.97
N SER A 84 -15.50 5.58 -11.60
CA SER A 84 -14.35 6.16 -12.33
C SER A 84 -14.52 7.67 -12.62
N GLU A 85 -15.08 8.39 -11.66
CA GLU A 85 -15.33 9.83 -11.79
C GLU A 85 -14.05 10.64 -11.58
N PHE A 86 -13.19 10.20 -10.67
CA PHE A 86 -11.97 10.90 -10.26
C PHE A 86 -10.68 10.22 -10.72
N VAL A 87 -10.72 8.91 -10.96
CA VAL A 87 -9.54 8.11 -11.32
C VAL A 87 -9.87 7.09 -12.39
N SER A 88 -9.04 7.06 -13.43
CA SER A 88 -9.03 5.99 -14.42
C SER A 88 -7.59 5.62 -14.78
N VAL A 89 -7.40 4.47 -15.43
CA VAL A 89 -6.06 4.06 -15.92
C VAL A 89 -5.53 5.01 -16.98
N ASP A 90 -6.41 5.55 -17.82
CA ASP A 90 -6.06 6.53 -18.86
C ASP A 90 -5.70 7.88 -18.25
N LEU A 91 -6.38 8.30 -17.17
CA LEU A 91 -6.04 9.51 -16.43
C LEU A 91 -4.68 9.38 -15.74
N CYS A 92 -4.35 8.21 -15.19
CA CYS A 92 -3.02 7.96 -14.63
C CYS A 92 -1.92 8.07 -15.69
N ASP A 93 -2.18 7.63 -16.92
CA ASP A 93 -1.25 7.80 -18.04
C ASP A 93 -1.03 9.28 -18.38
N GLN A 94 -2.11 10.07 -18.44
CA GLN A 94 -2.03 11.52 -18.64
C GLN A 94 -1.29 12.24 -17.49
N TRP A 95 -1.45 11.78 -16.24
CA TRP A 95 -0.70 12.31 -15.11
C TRP A 95 0.80 12.04 -15.23
N ASP A 96 1.19 10.90 -15.79
CA ASP A 96 2.59 10.59 -16.04
C ASP A 96 3.18 11.48 -17.14
N ASP A 97 2.44 11.71 -18.23
CA ASP A 97 2.83 12.67 -19.28
C ASP A 97 3.07 14.09 -18.74
N GLN A 98 2.34 14.45 -17.67
CA GLN A 98 2.49 15.72 -16.93
C GLN A 98 3.57 15.66 -15.83
N LEU A 99 4.32 14.59 -15.71
CA LEU A 99 5.33 14.35 -14.69
C LEU A 99 4.79 14.38 -13.24
N LEU A 100 3.49 14.14 -13.03
CA LEU A 100 2.87 14.20 -11.71
C LEU A 100 3.23 12.98 -10.82
N PHE A 101 3.92 11.99 -11.34
CA PHE A 101 4.53 10.90 -10.57
C PHE A 101 6.01 11.12 -10.29
N PHE A 102 6.59 12.23 -10.74
CA PHE A 102 7.97 12.59 -10.44
C PHE A 102 8.05 13.35 -9.12
N THR A 103 8.89 12.89 -8.19
CA THR A 103 9.07 13.50 -6.86
C THR A 103 10.50 13.99 -6.61
N GLY A 104 11.27 14.20 -7.68
CA GLY A 104 12.70 14.47 -7.64
C GLY A 104 13.54 13.19 -7.64
N GLY A 105 14.78 13.28 -8.08
CA GLY A 105 15.70 12.17 -8.19
C GLY A 105 15.41 11.27 -9.40
N ARG A 106 15.40 9.94 -9.20
CA ARG A 106 15.20 8.98 -10.29
C ARG A 106 13.73 8.95 -10.74
N THR A 107 13.51 9.06 -12.05
CA THR A 107 12.20 8.85 -12.67
C THR A 107 11.69 7.43 -12.38
N PRO A 108 10.46 7.26 -11.90
CA PRO A 108 9.89 5.94 -11.66
C PRO A 108 9.68 5.19 -12.97
N GLU A 109 9.78 3.88 -12.91
CA GLU A 109 9.41 2.99 -14.01
C GLU A 109 7.90 3.00 -14.20
N ILE A 110 7.42 3.09 -15.44
CA ILE A 110 5.99 3.02 -15.78
C ILE A 110 5.72 1.73 -16.54
N ASN A 111 4.68 1.01 -16.13
CA ASN A 111 4.24 -0.18 -16.84
C ASN A 111 2.73 -0.15 -17.09
N LYS A 112 2.35 -0.51 -18.31
CA LYS A 112 0.97 -0.67 -18.76
C LYS A 112 0.68 -2.16 -18.97
N LEU A 113 -0.16 -2.74 -18.12
CA LEU A 113 -0.49 -4.16 -18.14
C LEU A 113 -1.93 -4.38 -18.62
N GLY A 114 -2.13 -5.41 -19.42
CA GLY A 114 -3.40 -5.68 -20.10
C GLY A 114 -3.38 -5.27 -21.57
N ASP A 115 -4.50 -5.42 -22.24
CA ASP A 115 -4.58 -5.12 -23.68
C ASP A 115 -5.07 -3.68 -23.92
N TRP A 116 -4.14 -2.75 -23.82
CA TRP A 116 -4.38 -1.31 -24.02
C TRP A 116 -4.80 -0.95 -25.45
N LYS A 117 -4.43 -1.77 -26.44
CA LYS A 117 -4.78 -1.52 -27.85
C LYS A 117 -6.08 -2.21 -28.27
N ARG A 118 -6.39 -3.36 -27.64
CA ARG A 118 -7.53 -4.19 -28.00
C ARG A 118 -8.28 -4.57 -26.74
N ILE A 119 -9.05 -3.63 -26.21
CA ILE A 119 -9.77 -3.78 -24.95
C ILE A 119 -10.64 -5.05 -25.01
N ASN A 120 -10.37 -5.99 -24.12
CA ASN A 120 -10.99 -7.33 -24.10
C ASN A 120 -11.84 -7.59 -22.85
N GLY A 121 -12.13 -6.56 -22.06
CA GLY A 121 -12.94 -6.66 -20.84
C GLY A 121 -12.24 -7.27 -19.61
N LYS A 122 -10.98 -7.73 -19.72
CA LYS A 122 -10.22 -8.34 -18.61
C LYS A 122 -9.61 -7.34 -17.63
N GLY A 123 -9.76 -6.05 -17.92
CA GLY A 123 -9.25 -4.96 -17.11
C GLY A 123 -7.79 -4.58 -17.44
N LEU A 124 -7.54 -3.29 -17.30
CA LEU A 124 -6.23 -2.67 -17.50
C LEU A 124 -5.58 -2.34 -16.15
N THR A 125 -4.25 -2.23 -16.15
CA THR A 125 -3.50 -1.77 -14.99
C THR A 125 -2.38 -0.84 -15.44
N PHE A 126 -2.26 0.29 -14.77
CA PHE A 126 -1.17 1.23 -14.85
C PHE A 126 -0.35 1.15 -13.57
N THR A 127 0.97 1.12 -13.63
CA THR A 127 1.83 1.06 -12.45
C THR A 127 2.93 2.09 -12.49
N VAL A 128 3.27 2.63 -11.32
CA VAL A 128 4.36 3.58 -11.11
C VAL A 128 5.35 3.00 -10.11
N GLY A 129 6.60 2.89 -10.52
CA GLY A 129 7.67 2.26 -9.77
C GLY A 129 7.73 0.74 -9.98
N ASN A 130 8.58 0.11 -9.19
CA ASN A 130 8.79 -1.34 -9.22
C ASN A 130 8.28 -1.98 -7.93
N ARG A 131 7.78 -3.23 -8.01
CA ARG A 131 7.31 -3.98 -6.84
C ARG A 131 8.36 -4.17 -5.76
N GLU A 132 9.62 -4.20 -6.13
CA GLU A 132 10.73 -4.32 -5.17
C GLU A 132 11.09 -2.96 -4.52
N SER A 133 10.57 -1.86 -5.07
CA SER A 133 10.78 -0.52 -4.51
C SER A 133 10.01 -0.32 -3.21
N SER A 134 10.47 0.64 -2.42
CA SER A 134 9.80 1.04 -1.17
C SER A 134 8.50 1.80 -1.39
N LYS A 135 8.25 2.29 -2.60
CA LYS A 135 7.04 2.96 -3.02
C LYS A 135 6.61 2.42 -4.39
N PHE A 136 5.42 1.85 -4.47
CA PHE A 136 4.85 1.29 -5.68
C PHE A 136 3.37 1.66 -5.76
N LEU A 137 2.95 2.24 -6.89
CA LEU A 137 1.57 2.63 -7.12
C LEU A 137 0.96 1.76 -8.22
N ARG A 138 -0.30 1.39 -8.06
CA ARG A 138 -1.11 0.70 -9.07
C ARG A 138 -2.45 1.38 -9.22
N CYS A 139 -2.81 1.73 -10.45
CA CYS A 139 -4.17 2.07 -10.83
C CYS A 139 -4.73 0.94 -11.70
N TYR A 140 -5.88 0.38 -11.34
CA TYR A 140 -6.43 -0.74 -12.10
C TYR A 140 -7.95 -0.82 -12.04
N GLN A 141 -8.54 -1.35 -13.11
CA GLN A 141 -9.97 -1.58 -13.23
C GLN A 141 -10.38 -2.75 -12.33
N ARG A 142 -10.68 -2.45 -11.08
CA ARG A 142 -10.93 -3.43 -10.02
C ARG A 142 -12.12 -4.33 -10.32
N GLY A 143 -13.26 -3.74 -10.71
CA GLY A 143 -14.47 -4.52 -10.97
C GLY A 143 -14.29 -5.53 -12.10
N LYS A 144 -13.55 -5.18 -13.16
CA LYS A 144 -13.24 -6.12 -14.25
C LYS A 144 -12.36 -7.28 -13.78
N LYS A 145 -11.45 -7.04 -12.84
CA LYS A 145 -10.67 -8.13 -12.20
C LYS A 145 -11.50 -9.04 -11.31
N GLU A 146 -12.59 -8.55 -10.76
CA GLU A 146 -13.56 -9.34 -9.99
C GLU A 146 -14.57 -10.08 -10.90
N GLY A 147 -14.45 -9.93 -12.22
CA GLY A 147 -15.26 -10.66 -13.20
C GLY A 147 -16.44 -9.88 -13.81
N ASP A 148 -16.65 -8.63 -13.40
CA ASP A 148 -17.65 -7.75 -13.99
C ASP A 148 -17.03 -6.86 -15.09
N SER A 149 -17.18 -7.30 -16.35
CA SER A 149 -16.64 -6.60 -17.53
C SER A 149 -17.22 -5.21 -17.77
N LEU A 150 -18.39 -4.91 -17.22
CA LEU A 150 -19.08 -3.62 -17.37
C LEU A 150 -18.78 -2.67 -16.21
N SER A 151 -18.17 -3.14 -15.15
CA SER A 151 -17.87 -2.33 -13.97
C SER A 151 -16.93 -1.17 -14.29
N LEU A 152 -17.28 0.00 -13.79
CA LEU A 152 -16.46 1.20 -13.80
C LEU A 152 -15.48 1.27 -12.63
N TRP A 153 -15.65 0.42 -11.62
CA TRP A 153 -14.84 0.45 -10.42
C TRP A 153 -13.34 0.39 -10.70
N THR A 154 -12.68 1.50 -10.45
CA THR A 154 -11.23 1.66 -10.53
C THR A 154 -10.65 1.81 -9.13
N ARG A 155 -9.54 1.15 -8.87
CA ARG A 155 -8.78 1.28 -7.61
C ARG A 155 -7.41 1.83 -7.86
N LEU A 156 -7.05 2.83 -7.07
CA LEU A 156 -5.70 3.37 -6.96
C LEU A 156 -5.10 2.89 -5.64
N GLU A 157 -4.01 2.14 -5.69
CA GLU A 157 -3.40 1.47 -4.54
C GLU A 157 -1.93 1.82 -4.43
N LEU A 158 -1.58 2.46 -3.32
CA LEU A 158 -0.21 2.86 -2.97
C LEU A 158 0.37 1.87 -1.95
N GLU A 159 1.41 1.16 -2.35
CA GLU A 159 2.17 0.26 -1.50
C GLU A 159 3.42 0.96 -0.97
N LEU A 160 3.50 1.13 0.34
CA LEU A 160 4.64 1.68 1.06
C LEU A 160 5.37 0.55 1.81
N LYS A 161 6.68 0.42 1.61
CA LYS A 161 7.53 -0.58 2.27
C LYS A 161 8.67 0.07 3.04
N SER A 162 9.07 -0.56 4.13
CA SER A 162 10.20 -0.11 4.95
C SER A 162 11.54 -0.64 4.44
N HIS A 163 11.73 -0.71 3.12
CA HIS A 163 12.95 -1.25 2.54
C HIS A 163 14.11 -0.25 2.69
N ASP A 164 13.95 0.96 2.18
CA ASP A 164 14.92 2.06 2.19
C ASP A 164 14.41 3.31 2.93
N ARG A 165 13.27 3.18 3.60
CA ARG A 165 12.62 4.26 4.34
C ARG A 165 12.00 3.77 5.64
N TYR A 166 11.81 4.69 6.55
CA TYR A 166 11.06 4.46 7.76
C TYR A 166 9.56 4.61 7.48
N LEU A 167 8.77 3.62 7.89
CA LEU A 167 7.31 3.72 7.92
C LEU A 167 6.88 4.07 9.35
N PRO A 168 6.48 5.34 9.60
CA PRO A 168 6.06 5.74 10.93
C PRO A 168 4.73 5.09 11.30
N LEU A 169 4.54 4.83 12.59
CA LEU A 169 3.28 4.25 13.08
C LEU A 169 2.09 5.17 12.84
N ASP A 170 2.34 6.48 12.71
CA ASP A 170 1.31 7.49 12.49
C ASP A 170 0.55 7.32 11.17
N VAL A 171 1.09 6.56 10.22
CA VAL A 171 0.35 6.16 9.00
C VAL A 171 -0.97 5.44 9.33
N LEU A 172 -1.05 4.77 10.50
CA LEU A 172 -2.27 4.12 10.98
C LEU A 172 -3.35 5.13 11.41
N LEU A 173 -2.95 6.34 11.80
CA LEU A 173 -3.87 7.39 12.25
C LEU A 173 -4.23 8.37 11.12
N SER A 174 -3.32 8.60 10.20
CA SER A 174 -3.46 9.59 9.13
C SER A 174 -3.15 9.01 7.74
N PRO A 175 -3.80 7.91 7.31
CA PRO A 175 -3.49 7.25 6.04
C PRO A 175 -3.64 8.18 4.83
N SER A 176 -4.64 9.05 4.82
CA SER A 176 -4.88 10.01 3.74
C SER A 176 -3.72 11.00 3.58
N SER A 177 -3.08 11.44 4.68
CA SER A 177 -1.92 12.33 4.63
C SER A 177 -0.74 11.69 3.91
N TYR A 178 -0.47 10.41 4.19
CA TYR A 178 0.61 9.67 3.55
C TYR A 178 0.30 9.31 2.10
N PHE A 179 -0.96 9.04 1.79
CA PHE A 179 -1.42 8.85 0.42
C PHE A 179 -1.23 10.14 -0.40
N LYS A 180 -1.77 11.26 0.09
CA LYS A 180 -1.62 12.58 -0.51
C LYS A 180 -0.16 12.98 -0.74
N GLY A 181 0.70 12.77 0.25
CA GLY A 181 2.11 13.15 0.20
C GLY A 181 3.01 12.27 -0.67
N ALA A 182 2.50 11.18 -1.29
CA ALA A 182 3.33 10.25 -2.03
C ALA A 182 3.71 10.75 -3.44
N TYR A 183 2.79 11.42 -4.12
CA TYR A 183 2.98 11.95 -5.48
C TYR A 183 2.14 13.21 -5.70
N PRO A 184 2.58 14.17 -6.54
CA PRO A 184 1.76 15.31 -6.94
C PRO A 184 0.39 14.92 -7.52
N ALA A 185 0.30 13.82 -8.27
CA ALA A 185 -0.96 13.30 -8.78
C ALA A 185 -1.96 12.98 -7.66
N LEU A 186 -1.49 12.38 -6.57
CA LEU A 186 -2.33 12.02 -5.44
C LEU A 186 -2.71 13.24 -4.59
N GLU A 187 -1.83 14.24 -4.54
CA GLU A 187 -2.14 15.54 -3.93
C GLU A 187 -3.28 16.23 -4.68
N ASN A 188 -3.19 16.32 -6.01
CA ASN A 188 -4.23 16.88 -6.85
C ASN A 188 -5.56 16.13 -6.71
N LEU A 189 -5.53 14.79 -6.66
CA LEU A 189 -6.72 13.97 -6.44
C LEU A 189 -7.39 14.30 -5.09
N CYS A 190 -6.61 14.30 -4.00
CA CYS A 190 -7.13 14.60 -2.68
C CYS A 190 -7.73 16.03 -2.59
N ASP A 191 -7.10 16.99 -3.27
CA ASP A 191 -7.61 18.37 -3.32
C ASP A 191 -8.95 18.48 -4.09
N GLN A 192 -9.13 17.70 -5.16
CA GLN A 192 -10.41 17.59 -5.88
C GLN A 192 -11.51 16.98 -5.00
N LEU A 193 -11.17 16.01 -4.18
CA LEU A 193 -12.09 15.38 -3.22
C LEU A 193 -12.40 16.27 -2.01
N LYS A 194 -11.81 17.47 -1.95
CA LYS A 194 -11.89 18.40 -0.79
C LYS A 194 -11.40 17.78 0.53
N ASP A 195 -10.50 16.82 0.42
CA ASP A 195 -9.83 16.22 1.55
C ASP A 195 -8.78 17.21 2.10
N PHE A 196 -9.18 18.02 3.06
CA PHE A 196 -8.32 18.99 3.76
C PHE A 196 -7.35 18.29 4.71
N VAL A 197 -6.46 17.47 4.16
CA VAL A 197 -5.47 16.75 4.93
C VAL A 197 -4.07 17.22 4.51
N ALA A 198 -3.24 17.55 5.49
CA ALA A 198 -1.86 17.94 5.22
C ALA A 198 -1.07 16.73 4.66
N PRO A 199 -0.28 16.91 3.58
CA PRO A 199 0.51 15.81 3.03
C PRO A 199 1.65 15.43 3.98
N GLU A 200 1.85 14.12 4.17
CA GLU A 200 2.97 13.57 4.92
C GLU A 200 3.81 12.63 4.05
N LYS A 201 5.13 12.66 4.23
CA LYS A 201 6.07 11.82 3.47
C LYS A 201 6.83 10.89 4.39
N CYS A 202 6.96 9.63 3.98
CA CYS A 202 7.86 8.71 4.64
C CYS A 202 9.31 9.13 4.39
N GLN A 203 10.07 9.35 5.44
CA GLN A 203 11.47 9.75 5.35
C GLN A 203 12.36 8.57 4.96
N LEU A 204 13.40 8.85 4.17
CA LEU A 204 14.46 7.88 3.89
C LEU A 204 15.26 7.56 5.15
N ILE A 205 15.81 6.37 5.23
CA ILE A 205 16.76 6.03 6.27
C ILE A 205 18.05 6.83 6.02
N GLU A 206 18.60 7.44 7.05
CA GLU A 206 19.79 8.31 6.98
C GLU A 206 20.96 7.68 6.19
N LYS A 207 21.24 6.40 6.45
CA LYS A 207 22.26 5.65 5.70
C LYS A 207 22.02 5.64 4.19
N GLN A 208 20.77 5.53 3.76
CA GLN A 208 20.41 5.53 2.35
C GLN A 208 20.51 6.93 1.73
N ALA A 209 20.18 7.96 2.48
CA ALA A 209 20.35 9.35 2.05
C ALA A 209 21.82 9.68 1.81
N ASN A 210 22.73 9.28 2.69
CA ASN A 210 24.17 9.44 2.53
C ASN A 210 24.72 8.70 1.29
N ILE A 211 24.29 7.46 1.07
CA ILE A 211 24.70 6.69 -0.13
C ILE A 211 24.25 7.39 -1.40
N ASN A 212 23.07 7.97 -1.42
CA ASN A 212 22.56 8.71 -2.58
C ASN A 212 23.33 10.01 -2.80
N PHE A 213 23.75 10.68 -1.75
CA PHE A 213 24.61 11.89 -1.84
C PHE A 213 25.99 11.56 -2.38
N ASP A 214 26.66 10.55 -1.85
CA ASP A 214 28.00 10.13 -2.28
C ASP A 214 28.05 9.66 -3.74
N LYS A 215 26.94 9.16 -4.28
CA LYS A 215 26.82 8.79 -5.70
C LYS A 215 26.53 9.96 -6.63
N ALA A 216 26.15 11.10 -6.11
CA ALA A 216 25.82 12.30 -6.88
C ALA A 216 27.02 13.24 -7.09
N ILE A 217 28.16 12.96 -6.44
CA ILE A 217 29.45 13.63 -6.62
C ILE A 217 30.30 12.81 -7.62
#